data_69a7f16cc19ec1fac64e7abfc83ddbb5
#
_entry.id   69a7f16cc19ec1fac64e7abfc83ddbb5
#
_cell.length_a   1.000
_cell.length_b   1.000
_cell.length_c   1.000
_cell.angle_alpha   90.00
_cell.angle_beta   90.00
_cell.angle_gamma   90.00
#
_symmetry.space_group_name_H-M   'P 1'
#
loop_
_entity.id
_entity.type
_entity.pdbx_description
1 polymer ?
#
loop_
_entity_poly.entity_id
_entity_poly.type
_entity_poly.pdbx_seq_one_letter_code
_entity_poly.pdbx_strand_id
1 'polypeptide(L)'
;IDIDYPNQDAAIANISVYNRRLYTLDTRNNQIYKHDVITAGFGLGKEWLKNNSTDIKTGTDLAVDGDVLALGKNGFVYKFTNGTAEPFTITGLDPRLTSANEIWTYNDLNYIYILDTAGKRIIVLEKTGELKKQITAAEFTNPTSMVVEEQKGVAYILDSNKVYLIEL
;
A
#
# COMPACT_ATOMS: atom_id res chain seq x y z
N ILE A 1 4.22 20.00 -14.14
CA ILE A 1 5.47 19.28 -14.46
C ILE A 1 5.13 17.80 -14.40
N ASP A 2 5.30 17.11 -15.52
CA ASP A 2 5.05 15.68 -15.57
C ASP A 2 6.25 14.92 -15.00
N ILE A 3 5.98 13.73 -14.44
CA ILE A 3 7.02 12.82 -13.97
C ILE A 3 7.27 11.80 -15.08
N ASP A 4 8.53 11.69 -15.50
CA ASP A 4 8.93 10.83 -16.59
C ASP A 4 9.22 9.40 -16.09
N TYR A 5 8.93 8.43 -16.97
CA TYR A 5 9.20 7.02 -16.78
C TYR A 5 10.07 6.49 -17.91
N PRO A 6 10.94 5.48 -17.65
CA PRO A 6 11.71 4.83 -18.71
C PRO A 6 10.83 4.21 -19.78
N ASN A 7 9.68 3.65 -19.38
CA ASN A 7 8.68 3.08 -20.27
C ASN A 7 7.57 4.11 -20.52
N GLN A 8 7.40 4.52 -21.77
CA GLN A 8 6.41 5.53 -22.15
C GLN A 8 4.95 5.05 -22.01
N ASP A 9 4.75 3.75 -21.92
CA ASP A 9 3.43 3.12 -21.74
C ASP A 9 3.13 2.74 -20.28
N ALA A 10 3.87 3.29 -19.32
CA ALA A 10 3.68 3.03 -17.90
C ALA A 10 2.22 3.26 -17.47
N ALA A 11 1.67 2.34 -16.69
CA ALA A 11 0.33 2.44 -16.10
C ALA A 11 0.45 2.48 -14.58
N ILE A 12 0.56 3.72 -14.06
CA ILE A 12 0.79 3.95 -12.64
C ILE A 12 -0.51 3.78 -11.87
N ALA A 13 -0.56 2.77 -11.03
CA ALA A 13 -1.71 2.46 -10.19
C ALA A 13 -1.69 3.23 -8.86
N ASN A 14 -0.51 3.44 -8.29
CA ASN A 14 -0.37 4.13 -7.02
C ASN A 14 1.02 4.75 -6.83
N ILE A 15 1.12 5.66 -5.85
CA ILE A 15 2.35 6.38 -5.50
C ILE A 15 2.54 6.39 -3.98
N SER A 16 3.79 6.37 -3.53
CA SER A 16 4.15 6.55 -2.12
C SER A 16 5.41 7.40 -1.99
N VAL A 17 5.45 8.29 -1.02
CA VAL A 17 6.65 9.10 -0.73
C VAL A 17 7.31 8.58 0.55
N TYR A 18 8.57 8.20 0.44
CA TYR A 18 9.36 7.77 1.59
C TYR A 18 10.78 8.35 1.52
N ASN A 19 11.23 8.93 2.62
CA ASN A 19 12.58 9.48 2.76
C ASN A 19 12.99 10.37 1.56
N ARG A 20 12.11 11.34 1.20
CA ARG A 20 12.30 12.29 0.09
C ARG A 20 12.45 11.62 -1.29
N ARG A 21 11.93 10.43 -1.47
CA ARG A 21 11.85 9.73 -2.76
C ARG A 21 10.41 9.37 -3.04
N LEU A 22 10.03 9.45 -4.30
CA LEU A 22 8.75 8.98 -4.77
C LEU A 22 8.92 7.55 -5.29
N TYR A 23 8.04 6.67 -4.87
CA TYR A 23 7.89 5.32 -5.41
C TYR A 23 6.58 5.26 -6.18
N THR A 24 6.58 4.64 -7.35
CA THR A 24 5.40 4.51 -8.19
C THR A 24 5.23 3.06 -8.64
N LEU A 25 4.01 2.56 -8.56
CA LEU A 25 3.65 1.19 -8.92
C LEU A 25 3.14 1.17 -10.36
N ASP A 26 3.92 0.58 -11.26
CA ASP A 26 3.55 0.36 -12.66
C ASP A 26 3.05 -1.07 -12.85
N THR A 27 1.75 -1.20 -12.99
CA THR A 27 1.08 -2.50 -13.16
C THR A 27 1.21 -3.06 -14.57
N ARG A 28 1.44 -2.22 -15.58
CA ARG A 28 1.62 -2.69 -16.96
C ARG A 28 2.98 -3.35 -17.14
N ASN A 29 4.04 -2.67 -16.68
CA ASN A 29 5.40 -3.15 -16.87
C ASN A 29 5.88 -4.03 -15.72
N ASN A 30 5.00 -4.35 -14.75
CA ASN A 30 5.34 -5.17 -13.60
C ASN A 30 6.53 -4.62 -12.81
N GLN A 31 6.56 -3.30 -12.61
CA GLN A 31 7.71 -2.59 -12.05
C GLN A 31 7.30 -1.61 -10.96
N ILE A 32 8.22 -1.34 -10.06
CA ILE A 32 8.17 -0.21 -9.14
C ILE A 32 9.30 0.73 -9.56
N TYR A 33 8.98 1.99 -9.83
CA TYR A 33 10.01 3.00 -10.08
C TYR A 33 10.30 3.79 -8.81
N LYS A 34 11.56 4.16 -8.65
CA LYS A 34 12.02 5.07 -7.62
C LYS A 34 12.53 6.35 -8.28
N HIS A 35 12.00 7.47 -7.83
CA HIS A 35 12.34 8.81 -8.31
C HIS A 35 13.08 9.57 -7.23
N ASP A 36 14.24 10.10 -7.58
CA ASP A 36 15.00 10.97 -6.70
C ASP A 36 14.43 12.40 -6.76
N VAL A 37 14.51 13.13 -5.64
CA VAL A 37 14.09 14.52 -5.60
C VAL A 37 15.04 15.39 -6.44
N ILE A 38 14.45 16.31 -7.20
CA ILE A 38 15.15 17.36 -7.95
C ILE A 38 14.59 18.74 -7.55
N THR A 39 15.16 19.83 -8.07
CA THR A 39 14.77 21.20 -7.71
C THR A 39 13.28 21.47 -7.94
N ALA A 40 12.67 20.89 -8.96
CA ALA A 40 11.28 21.14 -9.36
C ALA A 40 10.34 19.96 -9.05
N GLY A 41 10.71 19.03 -8.16
CA GLY A 41 9.89 17.88 -7.80
C GLY A 41 10.66 16.56 -7.82
N PHE A 42 10.26 15.61 -8.64
CA PHE A 42 10.89 14.31 -8.79
C PHE A 42 11.39 14.11 -10.22
N GLY A 43 12.57 13.52 -10.36
CA GLY A 43 13.18 13.24 -11.66
C GLY A 43 12.65 11.95 -12.31
N LEU A 44 13.29 11.57 -13.42
CA LEU A 44 12.99 10.33 -14.14
C LEU A 44 13.01 9.13 -13.20
N GLY A 45 11.99 8.27 -13.30
CA GLY A 45 11.90 7.02 -12.57
C GLY A 45 13.03 6.06 -12.94
N LYS A 46 13.62 5.43 -11.95
CA LYS A 46 14.58 4.35 -12.14
C LYS A 46 13.91 3.03 -11.73
N GLU A 47 14.06 2.00 -12.54
CA GLU A 47 13.60 0.67 -12.17
C GLU A 47 14.16 0.28 -10.81
N TRP A 48 13.28 -0.07 -9.89
CA TRP A 48 13.67 -0.37 -8.52
C TRP A 48 13.66 -1.87 -8.23
N LEU A 49 12.73 -2.63 -8.83
CA LEU A 49 12.75 -4.09 -8.75
C LEU A 49 13.94 -4.63 -9.55
N LYS A 50 14.73 -5.47 -8.90
CA LYS A 50 15.91 -6.09 -9.51
C LYS A 50 15.59 -7.22 -10.47
N ASN A 51 14.40 -7.79 -10.32
CA ASN A 51 13.84 -8.78 -11.23
C ASN A 51 12.33 -8.69 -11.22
N ASN A 52 11.68 -9.18 -12.27
CA ASN A 52 10.24 -9.18 -12.44
C ASN A 52 9.62 -10.56 -12.16
N SER A 53 10.22 -11.35 -11.26
CA SER A 53 9.74 -12.70 -10.92
C SER A 53 8.43 -12.69 -10.14
N THR A 54 8.15 -11.60 -9.42
CA THR A 54 6.90 -11.42 -8.66
C THR A 54 5.90 -10.67 -9.52
N ASP A 55 4.72 -11.22 -9.71
CA ASP A 55 3.67 -10.60 -10.52
C ASP A 55 2.86 -9.60 -9.66
N ILE A 56 3.15 -8.31 -9.86
CA ILE A 56 2.43 -7.17 -9.25
C ILE A 56 1.49 -6.45 -10.21
N LYS A 57 1.17 -7.05 -11.35
CA LYS A 57 0.28 -6.45 -12.37
C LYS A 57 -1.14 -6.19 -11.87
N THR A 58 -1.55 -6.87 -10.81
CA THR A 58 -2.84 -6.63 -10.15
C THR A 58 -2.72 -5.70 -8.95
N GLY A 59 -1.59 -5.00 -8.80
CA GLY A 59 -1.34 -4.07 -7.70
C GLY A 59 -2.37 -2.95 -7.67
N THR A 60 -2.86 -2.64 -6.47
CA THR A 60 -3.83 -1.57 -6.22
C THR A 60 -3.21 -0.44 -5.43
N ASP A 61 -2.28 -0.76 -4.54
CA ASP A 61 -1.69 0.21 -3.63
C ASP A 61 -0.25 -0.13 -3.24
N LEU A 62 0.46 0.85 -2.69
CA LEU A 62 1.87 0.79 -2.38
C LEU A 62 2.18 1.55 -1.09
N ALA A 63 2.77 0.89 -0.11
CA ALA A 63 3.30 1.53 1.09
C ALA A 63 4.80 1.29 1.24
N VAL A 64 5.50 2.25 1.83
CA VAL A 64 6.95 2.17 2.04
C VAL A 64 7.32 2.54 3.46
N ASP A 65 8.01 1.64 4.16
CA ASP A 65 8.49 1.84 5.54
C ASP A 65 9.98 1.51 5.73
N GLY A 66 10.72 1.55 4.64
CA GLY A 66 12.08 1.02 4.50
C GLY A 66 12.08 -0.16 3.54
N ASP A 67 11.18 -1.10 3.73
CA ASP A 67 10.75 -2.05 2.71
C ASP A 67 9.61 -1.48 1.86
N VAL A 68 9.33 -2.08 0.74
CA VAL A 68 8.19 -1.74 -0.11
C VAL A 68 7.16 -2.85 -0.03
N LEU A 69 5.93 -2.48 0.30
CA LEU A 69 4.78 -3.37 0.34
C LEU A 69 3.82 -3.01 -0.78
N ALA A 70 3.61 -3.91 -1.73
CA ALA A 70 2.61 -3.75 -2.79
C ALA A 70 1.38 -4.61 -2.48
N LEU A 71 0.21 -3.99 -2.44
CA LEU A 71 -1.07 -4.67 -2.24
C LEU A 71 -1.63 -5.08 -3.59
N GLY A 72 -1.92 -6.36 -3.77
CA GLY A 72 -2.61 -6.87 -4.94
C GLY A 72 -4.12 -6.92 -4.75
N LYS A 73 -4.87 -6.69 -5.83
CA LYS A 73 -6.34 -6.80 -5.84
C LYS A 73 -6.87 -8.15 -5.34
N ASN A 74 -6.04 -9.19 -5.44
CA ASN A 74 -6.32 -10.53 -4.94
C ASN A 74 -6.15 -10.68 -3.41
N GLY A 75 -5.80 -9.59 -2.71
CA GLY A 75 -5.55 -9.57 -1.27
C GLY A 75 -4.16 -10.05 -0.86
N PHE A 76 -3.27 -10.36 -1.80
CA PHE A 76 -1.87 -10.64 -1.46
C PHE A 76 -1.10 -9.35 -1.20
N VAL A 77 -0.20 -9.41 -0.24
CA VAL A 77 0.81 -8.37 0.00
C VAL A 77 2.16 -8.90 -0.47
N TYR A 78 2.78 -8.19 -1.37
CA TYR A 78 4.12 -8.48 -1.88
C TYR A 78 5.12 -7.58 -1.18
N LYS A 79 6.09 -8.17 -0.51
CA LYS A 79 7.15 -7.44 0.18
C LYS A 79 8.44 -7.45 -0.62
N PHE A 80 9.10 -6.30 -0.67
CA PHE A 80 10.39 -6.15 -1.34
C PHE A 80 11.36 -5.39 -0.45
N THR A 81 12.54 -5.97 -0.25
CA THR A 81 13.66 -5.34 0.44
C THR A 81 14.77 -5.02 -0.57
N ASN A 82 15.10 -3.73 -0.70
CA ASN A 82 16.11 -3.27 -1.67
C ASN A 82 15.84 -3.76 -3.11
N GLY A 83 14.59 -3.83 -3.53
CA GLY A 83 14.19 -4.26 -4.88
C GLY A 83 14.16 -5.77 -5.11
N THR A 84 14.37 -6.58 -4.08
CA THR A 84 14.30 -8.05 -4.13
C THR A 84 13.07 -8.51 -3.37
N ALA A 85 12.29 -9.41 -3.98
CA ALA A 85 11.12 -9.98 -3.33
C ALA A 85 11.50 -10.83 -2.11
N GLU A 86 10.74 -10.64 -1.03
CA GLU A 86 10.89 -11.40 0.22
C GLU A 86 9.59 -12.13 0.55
N PRO A 87 9.65 -13.29 1.21
CA PRO A 87 8.46 -13.97 1.67
C PRO A 87 7.65 -13.10 2.62
N PHE A 88 6.36 -12.93 2.33
CA PHE A 88 5.42 -12.27 3.22
C PHE A 88 4.07 -13.00 3.13
N THR A 89 3.51 -13.35 4.28
CA THR A 89 2.24 -14.09 4.34
C THR A 89 1.38 -13.52 5.45
N ILE A 90 0.14 -13.16 5.13
CA ILE A 90 -0.86 -12.80 6.14
C ILE A 90 -1.32 -14.09 6.82
N THR A 91 -1.16 -14.16 8.15
CA THR A 91 -1.54 -15.30 8.97
C THR A 91 -2.62 -14.92 10.00
N GLY A 92 -3.43 -15.88 10.41
CA GLY A 92 -4.48 -15.67 11.40
C GLY A 92 -5.72 -14.93 10.89
N LEU A 93 -5.76 -14.50 9.63
CA LEU A 93 -6.89 -13.76 9.06
C LEU A 93 -7.95 -14.70 8.49
N ASP A 94 -9.16 -14.62 9.06
CA ASP A 94 -10.37 -15.32 8.59
C ASP A 94 -11.58 -14.37 8.63
N PRO A 95 -12.35 -14.22 7.54
CA PRO A 95 -12.06 -14.69 6.18
C PRO A 95 -10.85 -13.95 5.57
N ARG A 96 -10.16 -14.60 4.62
CA ARG A 96 -9.03 -14.01 3.90
C ARG A 96 -9.45 -12.77 3.12
N LEU A 97 -8.48 -11.91 2.80
CA LEU A 97 -8.69 -10.81 1.88
C LEU A 97 -9.01 -11.33 0.48
N THR A 98 -10.01 -10.75 -0.16
CA THR A 98 -10.38 -11.06 -1.55
C THR A 98 -10.41 -9.83 -2.44
N SER A 99 -10.51 -8.64 -1.86
CA SER A 99 -10.53 -7.37 -2.58
C SER A 99 -10.14 -6.25 -1.62
N ALA A 100 -8.84 -6.09 -1.40
CA ALA A 100 -8.30 -5.01 -0.59
C ALA A 100 -7.90 -3.83 -1.49
N ASN A 101 -8.12 -2.61 -1.02
CA ASN A 101 -7.95 -1.40 -1.82
C ASN A 101 -6.76 -0.56 -1.40
N GLU A 102 -6.44 -0.53 -0.12
CA GLU A 102 -5.43 0.38 0.41
C GLU A 102 -4.59 -0.31 1.48
N ILE A 103 -3.29 -0.05 1.46
CA ILE A 103 -2.33 -0.47 2.47
C ILE A 103 -1.64 0.75 3.07
N TRP A 104 -1.55 0.82 4.38
CA TRP A 104 -0.98 1.94 5.10
C TRP A 104 0.05 1.46 6.12
N THR A 105 1.28 1.91 5.96
CA THR A 105 2.34 1.75 6.94
C THR A 105 3.45 2.76 6.69
N TYR A 106 4.23 3.06 7.74
CA TYR A 106 5.45 3.87 7.71
C TYR A 106 6.45 3.31 8.70
N ASN A 107 7.68 3.80 8.67
CA ASN A 107 8.75 3.36 9.56
C ASN A 107 8.53 3.70 11.04
N ASP A 108 7.71 4.70 11.33
CA ASP A 108 7.34 5.12 12.70
C ASP A 108 6.02 4.50 13.19
N LEU A 109 5.36 3.68 12.35
CA LEU A 109 4.19 2.90 12.74
C LEU A 109 4.60 1.49 13.16
N ASN A 110 3.91 0.94 14.15
CA ASN A 110 4.14 -0.42 14.65
C ASN A 110 3.47 -1.47 13.76
N TYR A 111 2.42 -1.08 13.03
CA TYR A 111 1.54 -2.01 12.32
C TYR A 111 1.44 -1.70 10.84
N ILE A 112 0.92 -2.67 10.10
CA ILE A 112 0.43 -2.52 8.73
C ILE A 112 -1.10 -2.51 8.81
N TYR A 113 -1.71 -1.54 8.16
CA TYR A 113 -3.16 -1.40 8.08
C TYR A 113 -3.60 -1.68 6.65
N ILE A 114 -4.64 -2.47 6.47
CA ILE A 114 -5.22 -2.76 5.16
C ILE A 114 -6.71 -2.45 5.20
N LEU A 115 -7.17 -1.62 4.28
CA LEU A 115 -8.58 -1.35 4.09
C LEU A 115 -9.17 -2.39 3.13
N ASP A 116 -9.98 -3.28 3.70
CA ASP A 116 -10.75 -4.29 2.96
C ASP A 116 -12.14 -3.73 2.66
N THR A 117 -12.27 -3.04 1.52
CA THR A 117 -13.55 -2.43 1.12
C THR A 117 -14.66 -3.47 0.97
N ALA A 118 -14.36 -4.62 0.35
CA ALA A 118 -15.37 -5.67 0.17
C ALA A 118 -15.78 -6.30 1.51
N GLY A 119 -14.84 -6.48 2.43
CA GLY A 119 -15.09 -6.98 3.78
C GLY A 119 -15.62 -5.92 4.74
N LYS A 120 -15.65 -4.64 4.33
CA LYS A 120 -16.06 -3.49 5.15
C LYS A 120 -15.35 -3.45 6.49
N ARG A 121 -14.02 -3.60 6.46
CA ARG A 121 -13.19 -3.73 7.67
C ARG A 121 -11.80 -3.15 7.45
N ILE A 122 -11.17 -2.80 8.57
CA ILE A 122 -9.73 -2.51 8.63
C ILE A 122 -9.04 -3.73 9.22
N ILE A 123 -8.03 -4.22 8.54
CA ILE A 123 -7.15 -5.29 9.04
C ILE A 123 -5.90 -4.63 9.62
N VAL A 124 -5.56 -4.97 10.83
CA VAL A 124 -4.33 -4.53 11.50
C VAL A 124 -3.40 -5.73 11.64
N LEU A 125 -2.23 -5.63 11.02
CA LEU A 125 -1.21 -6.70 11.05
C LEU A 125 0.04 -6.22 11.78
N GLU A 126 0.70 -7.13 12.45
CA GLU A 126 2.10 -6.96 12.84
C GLU A 126 2.96 -6.81 11.57
N LYS A 127 4.14 -6.20 11.67
CA LYS A 127 5.08 -6.07 10.52
C LYS A 127 5.54 -7.41 9.95
N THR A 128 5.32 -8.49 10.69
CA THR A 128 5.55 -9.88 10.24
C THR A 128 4.45 -10.43 9.34
N GLY A 129 3.29 -9.79 9.28
CA GLY A 129 2.10 -10.27 8.57
C GLY A 129 1.10 -11.03 9.46
N GLU A 130 1.38 -11.21 10.75
CA GLU A 130 0.44 -11.82 11.69
C GLU A 130 -0.72 -10.88 12.00
N LEU A 131 -1.95 -11.41 12.02
CA LEU A 131 -3.13 -10.63 12.37
C LEU A 131 -3.06 -10.18 13.83
N LYS A 132 -3.15 -8.85 14.03
CA LYS A 132 -3.34 -8.23 15.34
C LYS A 132 -4.81 -8.13 15.70
N LYS A 133 -5.59 -7.54 14.82
CA LYS A 133 -7.05 -7.41 14.96
C LYS A 133 -7.74 -7.03 13.66
N GLN A 134 -9.04 -7.17 13.67
CA GLN A 134 -9.95 -6.66 12.63
C GLN A 134 -10.87 -5.62 13.27
N ILE A 135 -11.09 -4.51 12.58
CA ILE A 135 -11.97 -3.44 13.03
C ILE A 135 -13.10 -3.31 12.02
N THR A 136 -14.32 -3.44 12.49
CA THR A 136 -15.54 -3.26 11.71
C THR A 136 -16.38 -2.15 12.32
N ALA A 137 -17.15 -1.45 11.50
CA ALA A 137 -18.13 -0.47 11.97
C ALA A 137 -19.46 -0.71 11.24
N ALA A 138 -20.57 -0.55 11.97
CA ALA A 138 -21.91 -0.72 11.40
C ALA A 138 -22.19 0.30 10.29
N GLU A 139 -21.51 1.42 10.33
CA GLU A 139 -21.59 2.52 9.38
C GLU A 139 -20.89 2.23 8.04
N PHE A 140 -19.97 1.25 8.01
CA PHE A 140 -19.23 0.95 6.79
C PHE A 140 -20.14 0.37 5.72
N THR A 141 -20.30 1.14 4.64
CA THR A 141 -21.09 0.76 3.46
C THR A 141 -20.22 0.51 2.24
N ASN A 142 -19.30 1.44 1.99
CA ASN A 142 -18.32 1.38 0.89
C ASN A 142 -17.05 2.19 1.27
N PRO A 143 -16.25 1.73 2.23
CA PRO A 143 -15.03 2.42 2.64
C PRO A 143 -14.01 2.38 1.51
N THR A 144 -13.49 3.55 1.10
CA THR A 144 -12.67 3.69 -0.11
C THR A 144 -11.27 4.23 0.16
N SER A 145 -11.05 4.93 1.26
CA SER A 145 -9.74 5.44 1.62
C SER A 145 -9.57 5.57 3.13
N MET A 146 -8.31 5.54 3.57
CA MET A 146 -7.94 5.50 4.97
C MET A 146 -6.72 6.38 5.22
N VAL A 147 -6.73 7.10 6.35
CA VAL A 147 -5.55 7.75 6.93
C VAL A 147 -5.41 7.28 8.36
N VAL A 148 -4.23 6.82 8.73
CA VAL A 148 -3.95 6.31 10.09
C VAL A 148 -3.09 7.27 10.87
N GLU A 149 -3.52 7.63 12.07
CA GLU A 149 -2.74 8.33 13.09
C GLU A 149 -2.54 7.41 14.31
N GLU A 150 -1.64 6.44 14.16
CA GLU A 150 -1.43 5.38 15.17
C GLU A 150 -1.08 5.95 16.54
N GLN A 151 -0.27 7.03 16.61
CA GLN A 151 0.09 7.68 17.87
C GLN A 151 -1.11 8.29 18.62
N LYS A 152 -2.16 8.65 17.89
CA LYS A 152 -3.42 9.10 18.48
C LYS A 152 -4.42 7.96 18.71
N GLY A 153 -4.09 6.75 18.25
CA GLY A 153 -4.97 5.59 18.33
C GLY A 153 -6.22 5.72 17.46
N VAL A 154 -6.15 6.42 16.31
CA VAL A 154 -7.30 6.65 15.44
C VAL A 154 -6.98 6.44 13.96
N ALA A 155 -8.01 6.12 13.20
CA ALA A 155 -8.01 6.17 11.73
C ALA A 155 -9.19 7.00 11.23
N TYR A 156 -8.99 7.70 10.12
CA TYR A 156 -10.03 8.39 9.38
C TYR A 156 -10.36 7.58 8.13
N ILE A 157 -11.62 7.23 7.96
CA ILE A 157 -12.09 6.40 6.85
C ILE A 157 -13.04 7.21 5.99
N LEU A 158 -12.71 7.34 4.72
CA LEU A 158 -13.66 7.84 3.72
C LEU A 158 -14.59 6.70 3.30
N ASP A 159 -15.87 6.85 3.60
CA ASP A 159 -16.92 5.92 3.15
C ASP A 159 -17.97 6.70 2.36
N SER A 160 -18.05 6.43 1.07
CA SER A 160 -18.92 7.16 0.15
C SER A 160 -18.64 8.67 0.17
N ASN A 161 -19.45 9.49 0.81
CA ASN A 161 -19.31 10.94 0.94
C ASN A 161 -19.12 11.41 2.40
N LYS A 162 -18.77 10.50 3.30
CA LYS A 162 -18.56 10.77 4.72
C LYS A 162 -17.20 10.36 5.17
N VAL A 163 -16.68 11.05 6.17
CA VAL A 163 -15.46 10.67 6.87
C VAL A 163 -15.83 10.21 8.28
N TYR A 164 -15.43 9.01 8.62
CA TYR A 164 -15.59 8.45 9.96
C TYR A 164 -14.26 8.46 10.70
N LEU A 165 -14.30 8.78 11.99
CA LEU A 165 -13.19 8.57 12.90
C LEU A 165 -13.42 7.23 13.61
N ILE A 166 -12.43 6.36 13.53
CA ILE A 166 -12.43 5.00 14.08
C ILE A 166 -11.30 4.88 15.10
N GLU A 167 -11.59 4.34 16.28
CA GLU A 167 -10.57 4.00 17.28
C GLU A 167 -9.82 2.72 16.83
N LEU A 168 -8.48 2.79 16.92
CA LEU A 168 -7.57 1.71 16.52
C LEU A 168 -7.28 0.75 17.66
#